data_ab3a43e0986055c5602564abff16b800
#
_entry.id   ab3a43e0986055c5602564abff16b800
#
_cell.length_a   1.000
_cell.length_b   1.000
_cell.length_c   1.000
_cell.angle_alpha   90.00
_cell.angle_beta   90.00
_cell.angle_gamma   90.00
#
_symmetry.space_group_name_H-M   'P 1'
#
loop_
_entity.id
_entity.type
_entity.pdbx_description
1 polymer ?
#
loop_
_entity_poly.entity_id
_entity_poly.type
_entity_poly.pdbx_seq_one_letter_code
_entity_poly.pdbx_strand_id
1 'polypeptide(L)'
;MKFNLIGDIHGRTTWQQLVREDAINVFLGDYLDPYADEGFAPGEEEYANLLSIIRYKQEHPETVLLLGNHDLHYLWHEHYSRYNAEHAERYAHLLSEHLHLFQAAYAIGDRVLVTHAGVTRPWCELVGIEEGLSVAALAEAICQRMTDAKQRHWFTADSTFERGDYCGMSATASPLWVRPQALVPHGELLDDQQRPIIQVVGHTQVREVMSIFPFYFVDCLGYQAQSLLIELTDDGQIIPTVNRV
;
A
#
# COMPACT_ATOMS: atom_id res chain seq x y z
N MET A 1 -6.63 -4.65 20.24
CA MET A 1 -5.35 -4.71 19.47
C MET A 1 -5.26 -3.46 18.62
N LYS A 2 -4.05 -2.85 18.48
CA LYS A 2 -3.90 -1.59 17.73
C LYS A 2 -3.01 -1.77 16.51
N PHE A 3 -3.35 -1.07 15.44
CA PHE A 3 -2.61 -1.02 14.17
C PHE A 3 -2.38 0.44 13.78
N ASN A 4 -1.15 0.76 13.44
CA ASN A 4 -0.74 2.10 13.03
C ASN A 4 -0.35 2.09 11.55
N LEU A 5 -1.17 2.70 10.70
CA LEU A 5 -1.05 2.64 9.24
C LEU A 5 -0.38 3.92 8.73
N ILE A 6 0.79 3.75 8.15
CA ILE A 6 1.68 4.83 7.68
C ILE A 6 1.65 4.82 6.14
N GLY A 7 1.30 5.94 5.54
CA GLY A 7 1.21 6.12 4.08
C GLY A 7 2.57 6.11 3.39
N ASP A 8 2.59 6.55 2.15
CA ASP A 8 3.71 6.47 1.22
C ASP A 8 4.96 7.19 1.75
N ILE A 9 6.10 6.50 1.69
CA ILE A 9 7.35 6.94 2.33
C ILE A 9 8.15 7.89 1.43
N HIS A 10 8.37 7.52 0.18
CA HIS A 10 9.12 8.33 -0.80
C HIS A 10 10.40 8.96 -0.23
N GLY A 11 11.24 8.15 0.44
CA GLY A 11 12.50 8.61 1.03
C GLY A 11 12.37 9.37 2.37
N ARG A 12 11.15 9.76 2.77
CA ARG A 12 10.93 10.56 3.99
C ARG A 12 11.24 9.76 5.24
N THR A 13 11.93 10.38 6.20
CA THR A 13 12.28 9.77 7.51
C THR A 13 11.23 10.05 8.60
N THR A 14 10.19 10.79 8.28
CA THR A 14 9.10 11.18 9.20
C THR A 14 8.41 9.96 9.84
N TRP A 15 8.41 8.81 9.18
CA TRP A 15 7.88 7.57 9.73
C TRP A 15 8.49 7.19 11.09
N GLN A 16 9.76 7.56 11.35
CA GLN A 16 10.46 7.27 12.62
C GLN A 16 9.77 7.94 13.83
N GLN A 17 9.08 9.05 13.60
CA GLN A 17 8.32 9.76 14.63
C GLN A 17 6.89 9.19 14.77
N LEU A 18 6.39 8.50 13.74
CA LEU A 18 5.03 7.98 13.68
C LEU A 18 4.90 6.55 14.20
N VAL A 19 5.99 5.74 14.14
CA VAL A 19 5.95 4.35 14.64
C VAL A 19 5.57 4.31 16.12
N ARG A 20 4.85 3.28 16.50
CA ARG A 20 4.32 3.10 17.85
C ARG A 20 4.71 1.74 18.40
N GLU A 21 5.20 1.73 19.65
CA GLU A 21 5.53 0.49 20.36
C GLU A 21 4.30 -0.28 20.85
N ASP A 22 3.15 0.40 21.02
CA ASP A 22 1.90 -0.18 21.48
C ASP A 22 0.97 -0.62 20.34
N ALA A 23 1.46 -0.63 19.09
CA ALA A 23 0.68 -0.99 17.91
C ALA A 23 1.51 -1.77 16.88
N ILE A 24 0.86 -2.59 16.07
CA ILE A 24 1.45 -3.16 14.87
C ILE A 24 1.56 -2.05 13.82
N ASN A 25 2.79 -1.72 13.40
CA ASN A 25 3.02 -0.71 12.39
C ASN A 25 2.87 -1.33 11.00
N VAL A 26 2.06 -0.69 10.14
CA VAL A 26 1.78 -1.13 8.77
C VAL A 26 2.18 -0.03 7.82
N PHE A 27 3.19 -0.28 6.98
CA PHE A 27 3.66 0.63 5.95
C PHE A 27 2.98 0.30 4.63
N LEU A 28 2.42 1.30 3.96
CA LEU A 28 1.59 1.09 2.76
C LEU A 28 2.36 1.09 1.44
N GLY A 29 3.70 1.11 1.48
CA GLY A 29 4.54 1.03 0.28
C GLY A 29 5.12 2.36 -0.17
N ASP A 30 5.57 2.38 -1.43
CA ASP A 30 6.25 3.51 -2.07
C ASP A 30 7.39 4.06 -1.21
N TYR A 31 8.38 3.21 -0.93
CA TYR A 31 9.54 3.58 -0.10
C TYR A 31 10.52 4.47 -0.84
N LEU A 32 10.58 4.33 -2.16
CA LEU A 32 11.53 4.96 -3.08
C LEU A 32 10.90 6.14 -3.85
N ASP A 33 11.69 6.75 -4.71
CA ASP A 33 11.29 7.82 -5.62
C ASP A 33 10.75 9.08 -4.92
N PRO A 34 11.59 9.81 -4.15
CA PRO A 34 11.20 11.05 -3.50
C PRO A 34 10.74 12.11 -4.51
N TYR A 35 9.92 13.05 -4.05
CA TYR A 35 9.51 14.19 -4.86
C TYR A 35 10.64 15.22 -4.93
N ALA A 36 10.90 15.76 -6.13
CA ALA A 36 12.03 16.66 -6.37
C ALA A 36 11.98 17.97 -5.57
N ASP A 37 10.80 18.43 -5.21
CA ASP A 37 10.54 19.65 -4.42
C ASP A 37 10.73 19.45 -2.91
N GLU A 38 10.92 18.22 -2.45
CA GLU A 38 11.16 17.92 -1.03
C GLU A 38 12.65 17.98 -0.63
N GLY A 39 13.54 18.24 -1.59
CA GLY A 39 14.96 18.49 -1.32
C GLY A 39 15.80 17.27 -0.95
N PHE A 40 15.28 16.06 -1.16
CA PHE A 40 16.04 14.83 -0.99
C PHE A 40 17.08 14.68 -2.11
N ALA A 41 18.29 14.24 -1.75
CA ALA A 41 19.25 13.77 -2.73
C ALA A 41 18.84 12.34 -3.17
N PRO A 42 18.37 12.14 -4.43
CA PRO A 42 18.03 10.81 -4.92
C PRO A 42 19.24 9.87 -4.81
N GLY A 43 19.00 8.64 -4.42
CA GLY A 43 20.00 7.60 -4.37
C GLY A 43 20.41 7.18 -2.96
N GLU A 44 21.35 7.85 -2.35
CA GLU A 44 21.91 7.38 -1.07
C GLU A 44 20.95 7.52 0.11
N GLU A 45 20.25 8.65 0.21
CA GLU A 45 19.34 8.91 1.36
C GLU A 45 18.11 8.01 1.33
N GLU A 46 17.48 7.86 0.17
CA GLU A 46 16.31 6.97 0.05
C GLU A 46 16.67 5.50 0.20
N TYR A 47 17.86 5.08 -0.31
CA TYR A 47 18.38 3.73 -0.09
C TYR A 47 18.61 3.45 1.40
N ALA A 48 19.29 4.37 2.09
CA ALA A 48 19.56 4.25 3.52
C ALA A 48 18.24 4.22 4.34
N ASN A 49 17.26 5.00 3.91
CA ASN A 49 15.94 5.02 4.54
C ASN A 49 15.18 3.70 4.36
N LEU A 50 15.12 3.15 3.14
CA LEU A 50 14.52 1.83 2.89
C LEU A 50 15.23 0.74 3.70
N LEU A 51 16.58 0.75 3.74
CA LEU A 51 17.34 -0.20 4.56
C LEU A 51 17.01 -0.07 6.05
N SER A 52 16.75 1.16 6.52
CA SER A 52 16.34 1.40 7.92
C SER A 52 14.94 0.81 8.21
N ILE A 53 14.02 0.90 7.27
CA ILE A 53 12.68 0.30 7.40
C ILE A 53 12.77 -1.24 7.40
N ILE A 54 13.60 -1.81 6.52
CA ILE A 54 13.85 -3.27 6.49
C ILE A 54 14.44 -3.75 7.83
N ARG A 55 15.42 -3.03 8.39
CA ARG A 55 15.98 -3.33 9.71
C ARG A 55 14.93 -3.20 10.81
N TYR A 56 14.13 -2.15 10.78
CA TYR A 56 13.02 -1.96 11.72
C TYR A 56 12.06 -3.16 11.68
N LYS A 57 11.68 -3.66 10.50
CA LYS A 57 10.88 -4.88 10.33
C LYS A 57 11.57 -6.12 10.91
N GLN A 58 12.89 -6.27 10.76
CA GLN A 58 13.64 -7.40 11.30
C GLN A 58 13.72 -7.36 12.84
N GLU A 59 13.81 -6.16 13.41
CA GLU A 59 13.81 -5.93 14.87
C GLU A 59 12.39 -6.02 15.47
N HIS A 60 11.36 -5.71 14.68
CA HIS A 60 9.94 -5.74 15.04
C HIS A 60 9.17 -6.66 14.08
N PRO A 61 9.23 -7.99 14.26
CA PRO A 61 8.69 -8.96 13.30
C PRO A 61 7.19 -8.84 13.01
N GLU A 62 6.40 -8.26 13.93
CA GLU A 62 4.97 -7.99 13.75
C GLU A 62 4.69 -6.84 12.77
N THR A 63 5.66 -5.95 12.49
CA THR A 63 5.51 -4.87 11.51
C THR A 63 5.15 -5.44 10.14
N VAL A 64 4.29 -4.76 9.41
CA VAL A 64 3.85 -5.16 8.07
C VAL A 64 4.40 -4.16 7.04
N LEU A 65 5.00 -4.69 5.97
CA LEU A 65 5.47 -3.90 4.84
C LEU A 65 4.66 -4.28 3.59
N LEU A 66 3.92 -3.32 3.03
CA LEU A 66 3.30 -3.50 1.72
C LEU A 66 4.24 -2.98 0.62
N LEU A 67 4.06 -3.46 -0.60
CA LEU A 67 4.72 -2.92 -1.78
C LEU A 67 3.79 -1.88 -2.44
N GLY A 68 4.38 -0.77 -2.87
CA GLY A 68 3.74 0.19 -3.74
C GLY A 68 4.18 0.06 -5.20
N ASN A 69 3.62 0.89 -6.07
CA ASN A 69 3.97 0.86 -7.48
C ASN A 69 5.39 1.39 -7.74
N HIS A 70 5.90 2.33 -6.92
CA HIS A 70 7.28 2.82 -6.99
C HIS A 70 8.33 1.83 -6.44
N ASP A 71 7.92 0.78 -5.76
CA ASP A 71 8.80 -0.31 -5.35
C ASP A 71 8.85 -1.39 -6.43
N LEU A 72 7.69 -1.74 -6.99
CA LEU A 72 7.56 -2.82 -7.95
C LEU A 72 8.19 -2.51 -9.30
N HIS A 73 8.26 -1.25 -9.71
CA HIS A 73 8.90 -0.92 -10.99
C HIS A 73 10.41 -1.23 -10.99
N TYR A 74 11.09 -1.21 -9.85
CA TYR A 74 12.47 -1.68 -9.73
C TYR A 74 12.57 -3.20 -9.76
N LEU A 75 11.64 -3.91 -9.11
CA LEU A 75 11.61 -5.38 -9.08
C LEU A 75 11.29 -6.00 -10.45
N TRP A 76 10.48 -5.32 -11.25
CA TRP A 76 10.00 -5.86 -12.53
C TRP A 76 10.56 -5.12 -13.74
N HIS A 77 11.53 -4.23 -13.53
CA HIS A 77 12.20 -3.45 -14.59
C HIS A 77 11.23 -2.63 -15.45
N GLU A 78 10.22 -2.06 -14.80
CA GLU A 78 9.29 -1.14 -15.42
C GLU A 78 9.73 0.31 -15.18
N HIS A 79 9.44 1.22 -16.10
CA HIS A 79 9.96 2.59 -16.06
C HIS A 79 8.79 3.59 -16.00
N TYR A 80 8.39 3.96 -14.79
CA TYR A 80 7.38 4.98 -14.59
C TYR A 80 7.94 6.32 -14.21
N SER A 81 7.02 7.24 -13.91
CA SER A 81 7.31 8.52 -13.31
C SER A 81 8.28 8.40 -12.13
N ARG A 82 9.29 9.25 -12.09
CA ARG A 82 10.33 9.32 -11.04
C ARG A 82 11.28 8.13 -10.95
N TYR A 83 11.21 7.16 -11.87
CA TYR A 83 12.15 6.04 -11.90
C TYR A 83 13.60 6.53 -11.96
N ASN A 84 14.41 6.12 -11.01
CA ASN A 84 15.83 6.48 -10.92
C ASN A 84 16.71 5.43 -11.59
N ALA A 85 17.01 5.66 -12.88
CA ALA A 85 17.79 4.71 -13.68
C ALA A 85 19.25 4.54 -13.17
N GLU A 86 19.83 5.56 -12.53
CA GLU A 86 21.20 5.52 -12.01
C GLU A 86 21.35 4.54 -10.83
N HIS A 87 20.32 4.43 -10.00
CA HIS A 87 20.32 3.59 -8.80
C HIS A 87 19.44 2.34 -8.91
N ALA A 88 18.80 2.12 -10.05
CA ALA A 88 17.79 1.10 -10.24
C ALA A 88 18.27 -0.33 -9.88
N GLU A 89 19.47 -0.72 -10.32
CA GLU A 89 20.02 -2.04 -10.00
C GLU A 89 20.22 -2.24 -8.50
N ARG A 90 20.65 -1.18 -7.80
CA ARG A 90 20.87 -1.20 -6.35
C ARG A 90 19.55 -1.36 -5.59
N TYR A 91 18.51 -0.64 -6.02
CA TYR A 91 17.17 -0.76 -5.42
C TYR A 91 16.53 -2.12 -5.70
N ALA A 92 16.61 -2.57 -6.95
CA ALA A 92 16.13 -3.89 -7.34
C ALA A 92 16.80 -5.01 -6.54
N HIS A 93 18.12 -4.92 -6.32
CA HIS A 93 18.87 -5.88 -5.52
C HIS A 93 18.39 -5.90 -4.07
N LEU A 94 18.30 -4.73 -3.42
CA LEU A 94 17.87 -4.62 -2.02
C LEU A 94 16.44 -5.17 -1.83
N LEU A 95 15.51 -4.77 -2.70
CA LEU A 95 14.12 -5.23 -2.65
C LEU A 95 14.01 -6.73 -2.92
N SER A 96 14.78 -7.26 -3.90
CA SER A 96 14.76 -8.69 -4.25
C SER A 96 15.31 -9.57 -3.12
N GLU A 97 16.40 -9.14 -2.47
CA GLU A 97 16.99 -9.85 -1.33
C GLU A 97 16.01 -9.97 -0.15
N HIS A 98 15.19 -8.94 0.04
CA HIS A 98 14.27 -8.83 1.16
C HIS A 98 12.79 -9.01 0.76
N LEU A 99 12.50 -9.48 -0.46
CA LEU A 99 11.13 -9.57 -0.98
C LEU A 99 10.19 -10.37 -0.08
N HIS A 100 10.71 -11.35 0.64
CA HIS A 100 9.96 -12.18 1.59
C HIS A 100 9.40 -11.41 2.80
N LEU A 101 9.85 -10.17 3.03
CA LEU A 101 9.34 -9.30 4.10
C LEU A 101 8.14 -8.47 3.66
N PHE A 102 7.87 -8.41 2.36
CA PHE A 102 6.85 -7.56 1.76
C PHE A 102 5.66 -8.36 1.26
N GLN A 103 4.51 -7.71 1.19
CA GLN A 103 3.27 -8.31 0.67
C GLN A 103 2.41 -7.27 -0.09
N ALA A 104 1.40 -7.74 -0.83
CA ALA A 104 0.52 -6.88 -1.64
C ALA A 104 -0.68 -6.35 -0.85
N ALA A 105 -1.12 -7.10 0.15
CA ALA A 105 -2.32 -6.80 0.91
C ALA A 105 -2.21 -7.33 2.34
N TYR A 106 -2.91 -6.72 3.27
CA TYR A 106 -2.96 -7.14 4.66
C TYR A 106 -4.39 -7.01 5.22
N ALA A 107 -4.82 -8.01 5.99
CA ALA A 107 -6.10 -8.00 6.66
C ALA A 107 -5.96 -7.62 8.13
N ILE A 108 -6.78 -6.68 8.60
CA ILE A 108 -6.87 -6.32 10.01
C ILE A 108 -8.22 -6.80 10.54
N GLY A 109 -8.19 -7.81 11.38
CA GLY A 109 -9.41 -8.48 11.85
C GLY A 109 -10.22 -9.05 10.69
N ASP A 110 -11.53 -8.96 10.81
CA ASP A 110 -12.48 -9.51 9.83
C ASP A 110 -13.13 -8.44 8.91
N ARG A 111 -12.70 -7.18 9.02
CA ARG A 111 -13.38 -6.04 8.39
C ARG A 111 -12.48 -5.09 7.62
N VAL A 112 -11.17 -5.05 7.84
CA VAL A 112 -10.29 -4.04 7.24
C VAL A 112 -9.30 -4.69 6.30
N LEU A 113 -9.29 -4.25 5.05
CA LEU A 113 -8.31 -4.58 4.04
C LEU A 113 -7.36 -3.39 3.87
N VAL A 114 -6.07 -3.65 3.93
CA VAL A 114 -5.01 -2.67 3.66
C VAL A 114 -4.28 -3.06 2.39
N THR A 115 -4.24 -2.16 1.42
CA THR A 115 -3.47 -2.30 0.17
C THR A 115 -2.83 -0.96 -0.17
N HIS A 116 -1.89 -0.94 -1.10
CA HIS A 116 -1.26 0.32 -1.48
C HIS A 116 -2.27 1.33 -2.05
N ALA A 117 -3.08 0.95 -3.05
CA ALA A 117 -3.99 1.89 -3.73
C ALA A 117 -5.49 1.58 -3.58
N GLY A 118 -5.84 0.37 -3.15
CA GLY A 118 -7.24 -0.07 -3.02
C GLY A 118 -7.64 -1.16 -4.01
N VAL A 119 -8.78 -1.77 -3.78
CA VAL A 119 -9.31 -2.88 -4.58
C VAL A 119 -10.71 -2.56 -5.05
N THR A 120 -10.97 -2.77 -6.34
CA THR A 120 -12.28 -2.59 -6.95
C THR A 120 -12.89 -3.94 -7.31
N ARG A 121 -14.22 -4.03 -7.36
CA ARG A 121 -14.92 -5.23 -7.83
C ARG A 121 -14.54 -5.58 -9.27
N PRO A 122 -14.53 -4.65 -10.25
CA PRO A 122 -14.14 -4.96 -11.63
C PRO A 122 -12.71 -5.50 -11.76
N TRP A 123 -11.78 -5.07 -10.90
CA TRP A 123 -10.44 -5.67 -10.89
C TRP A 123 -10.45 -7.09 -10.33
N CYS A 124 -11.20 -7.36 -9.25
CA CYS A 124 -11.38 -8.72 -8.71
C CYS A 124 -11.95 -9.67 -9.77
N GLU A 125 -13.00 -9.26 -10.46
CA GLU A 125 -13.60 -10.03 -11.56
C GLU A 125 -12.59 -10.33 -12.67
N LEU A 126 -11.80 -9.30 -13.07
CA LEU A 126 -10.78 -9.42 -14.12
C LEU A 126 -9.72 -10.47 -13.79
N VAL A 127 -9.28 -10.56 -12.52
CA VAL A 127 -8.25 -11.50 -12.08
C VAL A 127 -8.81 -12.79 -11.47
N GLY A 128 -10.13 -12.99 -11.54
CA GLY A 128 -10.80 -14.19 -11.06
C GLY A 128 -10.75 -14.35 -9.55
N ILE A 129 -10.91 -13.26 -8.80
CA ILE A 129 -11.17 -13.28 -7.36
C ILE A 129 -12.68 -13.27 -7.14
N GLU A 130 -13.19 -14.28 -6.43
CA GLU A 130 -14.61 -14.41 -6.12
C GLU A 130 -15.08 -13.33 -5.13
N GLU A 131 -16.34 -12.94 -5.24
CA GLU A 131 -17.00 -12.07 -4.25
C GLU A 131 -17.32 -12.83 -2.96
N GLY A 132 -17.50 -12.08 -1.86
CA GLY A 132 -17.96 -12.66 -0.59
C GLY A 132 -16.88 -13.48 0.12
N LEU A 133 -15.62 -13.24 -0.15
CA LEU A 133 -14.53 -13.81 0.64
C LEU A 133 -14.43 -13.10 2.00
N SER A 134 -13.95 -13.81 3.02
CA SER A 134 -13.48 -13.13 4.22
C SER A 134 -12.32 -12.18 3.87
N VAL A 135 -12.14 -11.12 4.65
CA VAL A 135 -11.07 -10.12 4.38
C VAL A 135 -9.70 -10.78 4.35
N ALA A 136 -9.45 -11.76 5.22
CA ALA A 136 -8.20 -12.51 5.24
C ALA A 136 -7.99 -13.32 3.94
N ALA A 137 -9.03 -14.01 3.47
CA ALA A 137 -8.99 -14.77 2.22
C ALA A 137 -8.81 -13.85 1.00
N LEU A 138 -9.43 -12.67 1.00
CA LEU A 138 -9.24 -11.66 -0.05
C LEU A 138 -7.79 -11.14 -0.07
N ALA A 139 -7.24 -10.79 1.09
CA ALA A 139 -5.85 -10.34 1.19
C ALA A 139 -4.87 -11.42 0.71
N GLU A 140 -5.08 -12.67 1.11
CA GLU A 140 -4.27 -13.81 0.65
C GLU A 140 -4.38 -14.01 -0.86
N ALA A 141 -5.59 -13.95 -1.42
CA ALA A 141 -5.83 -14.09 -2.86
C ALA A 141 -5.09 -12.99 -3.67
N ILE A 142 -5.05 -11.75 -3.18
CA ILE A 142 -4.30 -10.65 -3.79
C ILE A 142 -2.79 -10.94 -3.74
N CYS A 143 -2.26 -11.34 -2.59
CA CYS A 143 -0.85 -11.67 -2.43
C CYS A 143 -0.41 -12.83 -3.34
N GLN A 144 -1.21 -13.89 -3.44
CA GLN A 144 -0.95 -15.03 -4.31
C GLN A 144 -0.86 -14.60 -5.78
N ARG A 145 -1.75 -13.72 -6.26
CA ARG A 145 -1.74 -13.22 -7.63
C ARG A 145 -0.51 -12.37 -7.94
N MET A 146 -0.04 -11.58 -7.00
CA MET A 146 1.18 -10.80 -7.19
C MET A 146 2.42 -11.71 -7.27
N THR A 147 2.47 -12.78 -6.51
CA THR A 147 3.61 -13.72 -6.49
C THR A 147 3.57 -14.73 -7.64
N ASP A 148 2.41 -15.02 -8.22
CA ASP A 148 2.30 -15.88 -9.40
C ASP A 148 2.86 -15.20 -10.65
N ALA A 149 3.94 -15.74 -11.19
CA ALA A 149 4.61 -15.22 -12.39
C ALA A 149 3.68 -15.06 -13.60
N LYS A 150 2.57 -15.83 -13.67
CA LYS A 150 1.57 -15.74 -14.75
C LYS A 150 0.54 -14.64 -14.52
N GLN A 151 0.38 -14.17 -13.29
CA GLN A 151 -0.65 -13.21 -12.92
C GLN A 151 -0.11 -11.85 -12.47
N ARG A 152 1.17 -11.77 -12.08
CA ARG A 152 1.80 -10.52 -11.62
C ARG A 152 1.67 -9.36 -12.62
N HIS A 153 1.56 -9.65 -13.93
CA HIS A 153 1.36 -8.63 -14.95
C HIS A 153 0.09 -7.78 -14.74
N TRP A 154 -0.91 -8.32 -14.04
CA TRP A 154 -2.12 -7.56 -13.70
C TRP A 154 -1.87 -6.42 -12.70
N PHE A 155 -0.70 -6.41 -12.06
CA PHE A 155 -0.28 -5.35 -11.14
C PHE A 155 0.62 -4.30 -11.81
N THR A 156 1.07 -4.54 -13.03
CA THR A 156 2.00 -3.67 -13.74
C THR A 156 1.30 -2.46 -14.35
N ALA A 157 2.05 -1.38 -14.59
CA ALA A 157 1.53 -0.23 -15.33
C ALA A 157 1.25 -0.57 -16.79
N ASP A 158 2.08 -1.41 -17.40
CA ASP A 158 1.89 -1.81 -18.80
C ASP A 158 0.50 -2.44 -19.00
N SER A 159 0.08 -3.35 -18.11
CA SER A 159 -1.27 -3.92 -18.19
C SER A 159 -2.37 -2.86 -18.02
N THR A 160 -2.13 -1.83 -17.21
CA THR A 160 -3.02 -0.69 -17.01
C THR A 160 -3.11 0.15 -18.26
N PHE A 161 -1.97 0.48 -18.87
CA PHE A 161 -1.90 1.28 -20.11
C PHE A 161 -2.45 0.54 -21.33
N GLU A 162 -2.18 -0.74 -21.49
CA GLU A 162 -2.73 -1.56 -22.58
C GLU A 162 -4.26 -1.59 -22.58
N ARG A 163 -4.89 -1.47 -21.40
CA ARG A 163 -6.33 -1.36 -21.25
C ARG A 163 -6.86 0.08 -21.42
N GLY A 164 -6.01 1.01 -21.79
CA GLY A 164 -6.37 2.43 -21.96
C GLY A 164 -6.57 3.19 -20.66
N ASP A 165 -6.11 2.63 -19.55
CA ASP A 165 -6.17 3.27 -18.24
C ASP A 165 -4.87 4.04 -17.96
N TYR A 166 -4.91 5.32 -18.15
CA TYR A 166 -3.77 6.19 -17.82
C TYR A 166 -3.85 6.63 -16.37
N CYS A 167 -2.87 6.23 -15.57
CA CYS A 167 -2.72 6.65 -14.17
C CYS A 167 -3.75 6.10 -13.18
N GLY A 168 -4.37 4.95 -13.45
CA GLY A 168 -5.25 4.28 -12.48
C GLY A 168 -6.66 4.87 -12.38
N MET A 169 -7.12 5.58 -13.41
CA MET A 169 -8.46 6.19 -13.45
C MET A 169 -9.56 5.19 -13.83
N SER A 170 -9.20 3.97 -14.24
CA SER A 170 -10.16 2.91 -14.57
C SER A 170 -10.52 2.06 -13.36
N ALA A 171 -11.74 1.56 -13.33
CA ALA A 171 -12.20 0.63 -12.32
C ALA A 171 -11.46 -0.73 -12.36
N THR A 172 -10.75 -1.05 -13.44
CA THR A 172 -9.93 -2.26 -13.56
C THR A 172 -8.46 -2.05 -13.22
N ALA A 173 -8.07 -0.86 -12.72
CA ALA A 173 -6.74 -0.61 -12.22
C ALA A 173 -6.44 -1.50 -11.01
N SER A 174 -5.18 -1.92 -10.87
CA SER A 174 -4.75 -2.84 -9.81
C SER A 174 -4.72 -2.18 -8.43
N PRO A 175 -4.57 -2.99 -7.37
CA PRO A 175 -4.38 -2.50 -6.00
C PRO A 175 -3.13 -1.63 -5.79
N LEU A 176 -2.30 -1.46 -6.81
CA LEU A 176 -1.12 -0.59 -6.80
C LEU A 176 -1.33 0.73 -7.55
N TRP A 177 -2.41 0.83 -8.35
CA TRP A 177 -2.58 1.95 -9.28
C TRP A 177 -3.92 2.67 -9.17
N VAL A 178 -4.98 2.02 -8.66
CA VAL A 178 -6.32 2.61 -8.69
C VAL A 178 -6.39 3.94 -7.94
N ARG A 179 -6.96 4.94 -8.59
CA ARG A 179 -7.15 6.27 -8.01
C ARG A 179 -8.51 6.40 -7.32
N PRO A 180 -8.67 7.35 -6.37
CA PRO A 180 -9.92 7.53 -5.65
C PRO A 180 -11.14 7.72 -6.56
N GLN A 181 -10.96 8.34 -7.73
CA GLN A 181 -12.03 8.57 -8.71
C GLN A 181 -12.62 7.27 -9.26
N ALA A 182 -11.83 6.21 -9.33
CA ALA A 182 -12.28 4.87 -9.72
C ALA A 182 -12.57 4.00 -8.47
N LEU A 183 -11.77 4.13 -7.42
CA LEU A 183 -11.94 3.34 -6.20
C LEU A 183 -13.26 3.62 -5.49
N VAL A 184 -13.60 4.88 -5.26
CA VAL A 184 -14.80 5.25 -4.47
C VAL A 184 -16.09 4.70 -5.10
N PRO A 185 -16.34 4.84 -6.43
CA PRO A 185 -17.57 4.30 -7.01
C PRO A 185 -17.57 2.77 -7.24
N HIS A 186 -16.42 2.09 -7.23
CA HIS A 186 -16.30 0.68 -7.63
C HIS A 186 -15.63 -0.22 -6.58
N GLY A 187 -15.12 0.33 -5.49
CA GLY A 187 -14.34 -0.37 -4.47
C GLY A 187 -15.18 -0.80 -3.25
N GLU A 188 -16.49 -0.59 -3.24
CA GLU A 188 -17.34 -1.14 -2.18
C GLU A 188 -17.42 -2.65 -2.37
N LEU A 189 -16.66 -3.38 -1.52
CA LEU A 189 -16.65 -4.84 -1.47
C LEU A 189 -17.38 -5.30 -0.22
N LEU A 190 -18.01 -6.47 -0.31
CA LEU A 190 -18.68 -7.11 0.81
C LEU A 190 -17.89 -8.36 1.25
N ASP A 191 -17.80 -8.57 2.55
CA ASP A 191 -17.20 -9.78 3.12
C ASP A 191 -18.15 -11.00 3.02
N ASP A 192 -17.74 -12.14 3.57
CA ASP A 192 -18.52 -13.37 3.64
C ASP A 192 -19.79 -13.26 4.51
N GLN A 193 -19.91 -12.20 5.29
CA GLN A 193 -21.09 -11.87 6.10
C GLN A 193 -21.92 -10.73 5.49
N GLN A 194 -21.68 -10.36 4.24
CA GLN A 194 -22.34 -9.27 3.52
C GLN A 194 -22.17 -7.89 4.18
N ARG A 195 -21.07 -7.67 4.88
CA ARG A 195 -20.72 -6.37 5.49
C ARG A 195 -19.72 -5.63 4.61
N PRO A 196 -19.79 -4.29 4.50
CA PRO A 196 -18.80 -3.52 3.78
C PRO A 196 -17.39 -3.74 4.33
N ILE A 197 -16.45 -4.06 3.46
CA ILE A 197 -15.01 -4.12 3.77
C ILE A 197 -14.49 -2.70 3.85
N ILE A 198 -13.87 -2.34 4.97
CA ILE A 198 -13.18 -1.07 5.13
C ILE A 198 -11.84 -1.17 4.42
N GLN A 199 -11.53 -0.25 3.52
CA GLN A 199 -10.25 -0.22 2.82
C GLN A 199 -9.38 0.94 3.31
N VAL A 200 -8.12 0.67 3.65
CA VAL A 200 -7.12 1.68 3.99
C VAL A 200 -6.07 1.69 2.89
N VAL A 201 -5.84 2.87 2.31
CA VAL A 201 -5.03 3.04 1.10
C VAL A 201 -4.09 4.25 1.18
N GLY A 202 -2.95 4.16 0.50
CA GLY A 202 -1.99 5.21 0.20
C GLY A 202 -2.12 5.73 -1.23
N HIS A 203 -1.00 5.78 -1.97
CA HIS A 203 -0.86 6.01 -3.41
C HIS A 203 -1.28 7.39 -3.92
N THR A 204 -2.34 7.95 -3.39
CA THR A 204 -2.85 9.25 -3.82
C THR A 204 -2.71 10.26 -2.70
N GLN A 205 -1.86 11.26 -2.94
CA GLN A 205 -1.57 12.28 -1.94
C GLN A 205 -2.83 13.01 -1.48
N VAL A 206 -2.98 13.08 -0.16
CA VAL A 206 -4.00 13.85 0.54
C VAL A 206 -3.33 14.81 1.52
N ARG A 207 -3.98 15.94 1.85
CA ARG A 207 -3.37 16.92 2.76
C ARG A 207 -3.28 16.43 4.21
N GLU A 208 -4.21 15.58 4.60
CA GLU A 208 -4.28 14.94 5.92
C GLU A 208 -5.00 13.61 5.77
N VAL A 209 -4.89 12.72 6.76
CA VAL A 209 -5.67 11.49 6.79
C VAL A 209 -7.15 11.81 6.65
N MET A 210 -7.80 11.26 5.63
CA MET A 210 -9.20 11.51 5.33
C MET A 210 -9.99 10.22 5.12
N SER A 211 -11.31 10.29 5.25
CA SER A 211 -12.18 9.15 5.01
C SER A 211 -13.39 9.51 4.15
N ILE A 212 -13.75 8.61 3.27
CA ILE A 212 -15.03 8.54 2.57
C ILE A 212 -15.49 7.09 2.75
N PHE A 213 -16.31 6.82 3.76
CA PHE A 213 -16.65 5.44 4.12
C PHE A 213 -17.11 4.61 2.91
N PRO A 214 -16.58 3.38 2.71
CA PRO A 214 -15.73 2.61 3.64
C PRO A 214 -14.21 2.80 3.44
N PHE A 215 -13.73 3.90 2.86
CA PHE A 215 -12.33 4.14 2.52
C PHE A 215 -11.65 5.10 3.49
N TYR A 216 -10.36 4.84 3.78
CA TYR A 216 -9.43 5.73 4.46
C TYR A 216 -8.21 5.96 3.56
N PHE A 217 -7.86 7.22 3.32
CA PHE A 217 -6.72 7.66 2.52
C PHE A 217 -5.65 8.21 3.46
N VAL A 218 -4.46 7.62 3.44
CA VAL A 218 -3.40 7.91 4.43
C VAL A 218 -2.08 8.39 3.82
N ASP A 219 -1.98 8.59 2.50
CA ASP A 219 -0.79 9.17 1.87
C ASP A 219 -0.75 10.68 2.09
N CYS A 220 -0.32 11.09 3.28
CA CYS A 220 -0.25 12.51 3.66
C CYS A 220 1.13 12.97 4.16
N LEU A 221 2.14 12.11 4.15
CA LEU A 221 3.47 12.44 4.70
C LEU A 221 4.18 13.59 3.96
N GLY A 222 3.83 13.85 2.70
CA GLY A 222 4.29 15.02 1.97
C GLY A 222 3.72 16.37 2.47
N TYR A 223 2.68 16.32 3.29
CA TYR A 223 2.02 17.52 3.82
C TYR A 223 2.02 17.56 5.34
N GLN A 224 1.74 16.43 5.98
CA GLN A 224 1.61 16.34 7.44
C GLN A 224 2.14 15.01 7.96
N ALA A 225 2.82 15.05 9.09
CA ALA A 225 3.26 13.87 9.81
C ALA A 225 2.08 13.22 10.54
N GLN A 226 1.29 12.44 9.81
CA GLN A 226 0.11 11.74 10.33
C GLN A 226 0.10 10.28 9.87
N SER A 227 -0.51 9.42 10.69
CA SER A 227 -0.86 8.05 10.37
C SER A 227 -2.28 7.75 10.86
N LEU A 228 -2.90 6.69 10.36
CA LEU A 228 -4.19 6.22 10.84
C LEU A 228 -3.96 5.13 11.90
N LEU A 229 -4.44 5.35 13.11
CA LEU A 229 -4.48 4.32 14.14
C LEU A 229 -5.85 3.64 14.12
N ILE A 230 -5.85 2.33 14.00
CA ILE A 230 -7.05 1.48 14.12
C ILE A 230 -6.93 0.66 15.39
N GLU A 231 -7.89 0.80 16.29
CA GLU A 231 -8.05 -0.08 17.45
C GLU A 231 -9.16 -1.08 17.18
N LEU A 232 -8.83 -2.37 17.30
CA LEU A 232 -9.80 -3.46 17.38
C LEU A 232 -10.09 -3.74 18.84
N THR A 233 -11.33 -3.54 19.24
CA THR A 233 -11.81 -3.88 20.59
C THR A 233 -12.11 -5.37 20.72
N ASP A 234 -12.25 -5.87 21.94
CA ASP A 234 -12.54 -7.30 22.21
C ASP A 234 -13.93 -7.73 21.69
N ASP A 235 -14.85 -6.80 21.54
CA ASP A 235 -16.18 -7.03 20.95
C ASP A 235 -16.20 -6.82 19.42
N GLY A 236 -15.04 -6.65 18.79
CA GLY A 236 -14.88 -6.58 17.33
C GLY A 236 -15.20 -5.21 16.72
N GLN A 237 -15.32 -4.15 17.53
CA GLN A 237 -15.50 -2.80 16.99
C GLN A 237 -14.17 -2.28 16.43
N ILE A 238 -14.27 -1.45 15.38
CA ILE A 238 -13.15 -0.77 14.73
C ILE A 238 -13.23 0.70 15.10
N ILE A 239 -12.21 1.18 15.81
CA ILE A 239 -12.13 2.58 16.23
C ILE A 239 -10.94 3.25 15.51
N PRO A 240 -11.21 4.00 14.43
CA PRO A 240 -10.18 4.75 13.73
C PRO A 240 -9.90 6.08 14.44
N THR A 241 -8.63 6.43 14.57
CA THR A 241 -8.17 7.73 15.10
C THR A 241 -6.95 8.20 14.31
N VAL A 242 -6.76 9.51 14.20
CA VAL A 242 -5.57 10.07 13.53
C VAL A 242 -4.46 10.27 14.56
N ASN A 243 -3.33 9.59 14.33
CA ASN A 243 -2.09 9.80 15.07
C ASN A 243 -1.34 10.98 14.43
N ARG A 244 -0.88 11.95 15.25
CA ARG A 244 -0.17 13.16 14.81
C ARG A 244 1.07 13.36 15.65
N VAL A 245 2.15 13.81 15.02
CA VAL A 245 3.42 14.18 15.68
C VAL A 245 3.80 15.61 15.34
#